data_7811f903d64237144a26a73d80ed794f
#
_entry.id   7811f903d64237144a26a73d80ed794f
#
_cell.length_a   1.000
_cell.length_b   1.000
_cell.length_c   1.000
_cell.angle_alpha   90.00
_cell.angle_beta   90.00
_cell.angle_gamma   90.00
#
_symmetry.space_group_name_H-M   'P 1'
#
loop_
_entity.id
_entity.type
_entity.pdbx_description
1 polymer ?
#
loop_
_entity_poly.entity_id
_entity_poly.type
_entity_poly.pdbx_seq_one_letter_code
_entity_poly.pdbx_strand_id
1 'polypeptide(L)'
;KGSELSGGERRRVEIARCLANDPKFIMLDEQFAGVDPIQVEEIQHIVWKLKYRNIGILITDHNVDETLTITDRAYLLFEGRILFQGTPEELAENKTVKEKYLTTSFVLRKKDFQLLDEQKKARDKE
;
A
#
# COMPACT_ATOMS: atom_id res chain seq x y z
N LYS A 1 -21.37 9.46 -13.39
CA LYS A 1 -22.30 8.76 -12.47
C LYS A 1 -21.55 7.66 -11.74
N GLY A 2 -21.79 7.52 -10.42
CA GLY A 2 -21.08 6.53 -9.61
C GLY A 2 -21.27 5.09 -10.06
N SER A 3 -22.38 4.76 -10.68
CA SER A 3 -22.69 3.41 -11.19
C SER A 3 -21.88 3.01 -12.43
N GLU A 4 -21.27 3.96 -13.11
CA GLU A 4 -20.50 3.74 -14.33
C GLU A 4 -18.99 3.66 -14.07
N LEU A 5 -18.57 3.85 -12.83
CA LEU A 5 -17.15 3.84 -12.46
C LEU A 5 -16.60 2.41 -12.36
N SER A 6 -15.35 2.22 -12.80
CA SER A 6 -14.61 1.00 -12.57
C SER A 6 -14.31 0.82 -11.07
N GLY A 7 -13.88 -0.38 -10.66
CA GLY A 7 -13.50 -0.65 -9.28
C GLY A 7 -12.42 0.30 -8.76
N GLY A 8 -11.39 0.58 -9.57
CA GLY A 8 -10.32 1.51 -9.20
C GLY A 8 -10.78 2.96 -9.10
N GLU A 9 -11.61 3.40 -10.05
CA GLU A 9 -12.18 4.75 -10.02
C GLU A 9 -13.08 4.94 -8.81
N ARG A 10 -13.90 3.95 -8.49
CA ARG A 10 -14.75 3.97 -7.30
C ARG A 10 -13.93 4.12 -6.02
N ARG A 11 -12.83 3.39 -5.90
CA ARG A 11 -11.95 3.47 -4.75
C ARG A 11 -11.28 4.83 -4.63
N ARG A 12 -10.87 5.43 -5.73
CA ARG A 12 -10.33 6.81 -5.74
C ARG A 12 -11.35 7.83 -5.25
N VAL A 13 -12.61 7.68 -5.65
CA VAL A 13 -13.71 8.55 -5.18
C VAL A 13 -13.93 8.37 -3.68
N GLU A 14 -13.91 7.14 -3.19
CA GLU A 14 -14.05 6.86 -1.76
C GLU A 14 -12.93 7.50 -0.93
N ILE A 15 -11.70 7.41 -1.40
CA ILE A 15 -10.54 8.05 -0.75
C ILE A 15 -10.71 9.58 -0.76
N ALA A 16 -11.14 10.15 -1.88
CA ALA A 16 -11.38 11.59 -1.99
C ALA A 16 -12.45 12.06 -1.00
N ARG A 17 -13.50 11.29 -0.80
CA ARG A 17 -14.55 11.59 0.20
C ARG A 17 -13.97 11.60 1.62
N CYS A 18 -13.13 10.65 1.95
CA CYS A 18 -12.45 10.62 3.24
C CYS A 18 -11.62 11.86 3.47
N LEU A 19 -10.93 12.34 2.43
CA LEU A 19 -10.09 13.54 2.50
C LEU A 19 -10.87 14.83 2.70
N ALA A 20 -12.15 14.88 2.31
CA ALA A 20 -12.99 16.05 2.49
C ALA A 20 -13.15 16.46 3.96
N ASN A 21 -12.98 15.52 4.89
CA ASN A 21 -13.06 15.76 6.33
C ASN A 21 -11.72 16.12 6.98
N ASP A 22 -10.66 16.31 6.18
CA ASP A 22 -9.30 16.60 6.64
C ASP A 22 -8.82 15.64 7.75
N PRO A 23 -8.79 14.33 7.48
CA PRO A 23 -8.45 13.34 8.50
C PRO A 23 -6.96 13.34 8.83
N LYS A 24 -6.62 12.95 10.05
CA LYS A 24 -5.23 12.66 10.46
C LYS A 24 -4.86 11.21 10.23
N PHE A 25 -5.86 10.35 10.11
CA PHE A 25 -5.69 8.92 9.98
C PHE A 25 -6.78 8.32 9.06
N ILE A 26 -6.40 7.41 8.19
CA ILE A 26 -7.31 6.75 7.25
C ILE A 26 -7.14 5.23 7.36
N MET A 27 -8.25 4.51 7.33
CA MET A 27 -8.26 3.05 7.24
C MET A 27 -8.76 2.64 5.87
N LEU A 28 -7.97 1.82 5.17
CA LEU A 28 -8.29 1.30 3.84
C LEU A 28 -8.41 -0.23 3.91
N ASP A 29 -9.59 -0.74 3.60
CA ASP A 29 -9.88 -2.17 3.64
C ASP A 29 -10.09 -2.73 2.23
N GLU A 30 -9.32 -3.78 1.89
CA GLU A 30 -9.44 -4.50 0.61
C GLU A 30 -9.39 -3.61 -0.64
N GLN A 31 -8.43 -2.69 -0.71
CA GLN A 31 -8.35 -1.73 -1.80
C GLN A 31 -7.88 -2.31 -3.13
N PHE A 32 -7.15 -3.44 -3.10
CA PHE A 32 -6.58 -4.03 -4.30
C PHE A 32 -7.39 -5.19 -4.87
N ALA A 33 -8.46 -5.61 -4.20
CA ALA A 33 -9.30 -6.71 -4.65
C ALA A 33 -10.05 -6.36 -5.93
N GLY A 34 -9.92 -7.18 -6.96
CA GLY A 34 -10.64 -7.03 -8.22
C GLY A 34 -10.24 -5.81 -9.05
N VAL A 35 -9.08 -5.23 -8.80
CA VAL A 35 -8.57 -4.04 -9.48
C VAL A 35 -7.47 -4.46 -10.45
N ASP A 36 -7.44 -3.89 -11.65
CA ASP A 36 -6.41 -4.20 -12.62
C ASP A 36 -5.04 -3.58 -12.22
N PRO A 37 -3.92 -4.10 -12.75
CA PRO A 37 -2.58 -3.68 -12.34
C PRO A 37 -2.31 -2.18 -12.49
N ILE A 38 -2.85 -1.54 -13.52
CA ILE A 38 -2.66 -0.10 -13.74
C ILE A 38 -3.35 0.69 -12.63
N GLN A 39 -4.56 0.31 -12.30
CA GLN A 39 -5.34 0.97 -11.24
C GLN A 39 -4.78 0.70 -9.85
N VAL A 40 -4.21 -0.49 -9.62
CA VAL A 40 -3.48 -0.79 -8.38
C VAL A 40 -2.34 0.20 -8.19
N GLU A 41 -1.55 0.44 -9.23
CA GLU A 41 -0.43 1.39 -9.16
C GLU A 41 -0.91 2.82 -8.89
N GLU A 42 -2.02 3.24 -9.48
CA GLU A 42 -2.63 4.54 -9.21
C GLU A 42 -3.07 4.68 -7.74
N ILE A 43 -3.67 3.64 -7.18
CA ILE A 43 -4.07 3.63 -5.76
C ILE A 43 -2.83 3.69 -4.87
N GLN A 44 -1.79 2.94 -5.17
CA GLN A 44 -0.52 2.98 -4.45
C GLN A 44 0.09 4.39 -4.46
N HIS A 45 0.02 5.06 -5.60
CA HIS A 45 0.51 6.43 -5.73
C HIS A 45 -0.30 7.42 -4.87
N ILE A 46 -1.61 7.26 -4.82
CA ILE A 46 -2.48 8.08 -3.96
C ILE A 46 -2.11 7.86 -2.48
N VAL A 47 -1.96 6.61 -2.05
CA VAL A 47 -1.56 6.27 -0.68
C VAL A 47 -0.23 6.93 -0.32
N TRP A 48 0.74 6.89 -1.23
CA TRP A 48 2.03 7.54 -1.06
C TRP A 48 1.90 9.04 -0.85
N LYS A 49 1.08 9.71 -1.67
CA LYS A 49 0.82 11.14 -1.52
C LYS A 49 0.17 11.49 -0.18
N LEU A 50 -0.75 10.66 0.30
CA LEU A 50 -1.40 10.86 1.59
C LEU A 50 -0.40 10.76 2.74
N LYS A 51 0.47 9.80 2.69
CA LYS A 51 1.57 9.64 3.64
C LYS A 51 2.44 10.90 3.69
N TYR A 52 2.69 11.49 2.54
CA TYR A 52 3.46 12.73 2.40
C TYR A 52 2.82 13.91 3.10
N ARG A 53 1.49 13.92 3.22
CA ARG A 53 0.73 14.93 3.96
C ARG A 53 0.64 14.63 5.45
N ASN A 54 1.46 13.72 5.96
CA ASN A 54 1.47 13.27 7.35
C ASN A 54 0.15 12.64 7.80
N ILE A 55 -0.57 11.99 6.90
CA ILE A 55 -1.76 11.22 7.21
C ILE A 55 -1.32 9.78 7.53
N GLY A 56 -1.68 9.27 8.70
CA GLY A 56 -1.46 7.89 9.06
C GLY A 56 -2.41 6.98 8.27
N ILE A 57 -1.89 5.86 7.74
CA ILE A 57 -2.70 4.96 6.92
C ILE A 57 -2.56 3.53 7.42
N LEU A 58 -3.69 2.91 7.72
CA LEU A 58 -3.78 1.48 7.98
C LEU A 58 -4.43 0.81 6.79
N ILE A 59 -3.74 -0.15 6.19
CA ILE A 59 -4.24 -0.92 5.05
C ILE A 59 -4.44 -2.36 5.50
N THR A 60 -5.64 -2.91 5.24
CA THR A 60 -5.91 -4.33 5.37
C THR A 60 -6.17 -4.91 3.99
N ASP A 61 -5.39 -5.90 3.58
CA ASP A 61 -5.54 -6.52 2.27
C ASP A 61 -4.89 -7.90 2.28
N HIS A 62 -5.43 -8.81 1.48
CA HIS A 62 -4.84 -10.14 1.29
C HIS A 62 -3.81 -10.18 0.16
N ASN A 63 -3.71 -9.12 -0.65
CA ASN A 63 -2.69 -8.97 -1.68
C ASN A 63 -1.37 -8.55 -1.04
N VAL A 64 -0.63 -9.52 -0.53
CA VAL A 64 0.60 -9.29 0.24
C VAL A 64 1.64 -8.54 -0.58
N ASP A 65 1.84 -8.95 -1.82
CA ASP A 65 2.83 -8.34 -2.73
C ASP A 65 2.61 -6.84 -2.89
N GLU A 66 1.37 -6.45 -3.20
CA GLU A 66 1.02 -5.05 -3.45
C GLU A 66 1.05 -4.22 -2.18
N THR A 67 0.64 -4.81 -1.06
CA THR A 67 0.63 -4.14 0.24
C THR A 67 2.04 -3.89 0.76
N LEU A 68 2.93 -4.87 0.68
CA LEU A 68 4.32 -4.71 1.13
C LEU A 68 5.07 -3.62 0.37
N THR A 69 4.72 -3.41 -0.90
CA THR A 69 5.36 -2.40 -1.74
C THR A 69 5.20 -0.99 -1.19
N ILE A 70 4.11 -0.69 -0.49
CA ILE A 70 3.75 0.67 -0.07
C ILE A 70 3.67 0.89 1.43
N THR A 71 3.97 -0.12 2.23
CA THR A 71 3.88 -0.02 3.69
C THR A 71 5.25 0.22 4.33
N ASP A 72 5.25 0.87 5.49
CA ASP A 72 6.46 1.05 6.31
C ASP A 72 6.62 -0.08 7.31
N ARG A 73 5.51 -0.68 7.72
CA ARG A 73 5.46 -1.80 8.64
C ARG A 73 4.25 -2.66 8.31
N ALA A 74 4.41 -3.96 8.41
CA ALA A 74 3.33 -4.90 8.12
C ALA A 74 3.18 -5.95 9.20
N TYR A 75 1.95 -6.41 9.37
CA TYR A 75 1.57 -7.50 10.26
C TYR A 75 0.86 -8.56 9.43
N LEU A 76 1.38 -9.77 9.47
CA LEU A 76 0.75 -10.89 8.78
C LEU A 76 -0.12 -11.68 9.76
N LEU A 77 -1.44 -11.65 9.53
CA LEU A 77 -2.40 -12.32 10.39
C LEU A 77 -2.88 -13.63 9.75
N PHE A 78 -3.01 -14.65 10.56
CA PHE A 78 -3.57 -15.92 10.16
C PHE A 78 -4.32 -16.54 11.33
N GLU A 79 -5.57 -16.92 11.09
CA GLU A 79 -6.46 -17.52 12.11
C GLU A 79 -6.49 -16.73 13.43
N GLY A 80 -6.63 -15.41 13.32
CA GLY A 80 -6.73 -14.53 14.47
C GLY A 80 -5.43 -14.26 15.23
N ARG A 81 -4.29 -14.67 14.67
CA ARG A 81 -2.98 -14.48 15.29
C ARG A 81 -2.04 -13.72 14.38
N ILE A 82 -1.16 -12.93 14.97
CA ILE A 82 -0.05 -12.31 14.24
C ILE A 82 1.06 -13.35 14.12
N LEU A 83 1.33 -13.81 12.89
CA LEU A 83 2.40 -14.76 12.62
C LEU A 83 3.76 -14.09 12.48
N PHE A 84 3.80 -12.99 11.75
CA PHE A 84 5.01 -12.23 11.48
C PHE A 84 4.69 -10.75 11.50
N GLN A 85 5.67 -9.94 11.90
CA GLN A 85 5.57 -8.48 11.87
C GLN A 85 6.95 -7.90 11.63
N GLY A 86 6.99 -6.75 10.99
CA GLY A 86 8.24 -6.05 10.74
C GLY A 86 8.15 -5.12 9.55
N THR A 87 9.30 -4.69 9.08
CA THR A 87 9.40 -3.91 7.85
C THR A 87 9.08 -4.79 6.64
N PRO A 88 8.68 -4.20 5.50
CA PRO A 88 8.48 -4.96 4.27
C PRO A 88 9.71 -5.77 3.88
N GLU A 89 10.90 -5.24 4.07
CA GLU A 89 12.17 -5.92 3.79
C GLU A 89 12.34 -7.17 4.66
N GLU A 90 12.08 -7.08 5.96
CA GLU A 90 12.15 -8.21 6.88
C GLU A 90 11.18 -9.32 6.49
N LEU A 91 9.94 -8.94 6.13
CA LEU A 91 8.92 -9.90 5.71
C LEU A 91 9.26 -10.53 4.36
N ALA A 92 9.77 -9.74 3.42
CA ALA A 92 10.15 -10.25 2.09
C ALA A 92 11.34 -11.23 2.16
N GLU A 93 12.20 -11.10 3.15
CA GLU A 93 13.33 -12.02 3.37
C GLU A 93 12.97 -13.26 4.19
N ASN A 94 11.84 -13.23 4.87
CA ASN A 94 11.39 -14.37 5.68
C ASN A 94 11.03 -15.55 4.78
N LYS A 95 11.67 -16.68 5.02
CA LYS A 95 11.49 -17.88 4.20
C LYS A 95 10.05 -18.38 4.17
N THR A 96 9.38 -18.40 5.31
CA THR A 96 7.99 -18.87 5.40
C THR A 96 7.04 -17.93 4.68
N VAL A 97 7.27 -16.62 4.80
CA VAL A 97 6.48 -15.60 4.08
C VAL A 97 6.66 -15.75 2.59
N LYS A 98 7.89 -15.90 2.11
CA LYS A 98 8.19 -16.11 0.69
C LYS A 98 7.50 -17.34 0.12
N GLU A 99 7.55 -18.45 0.84
CA GLU A 99 7.01 -19.72 0.34
C GLU A 99 5.48 -19.77 0.34
N LYS A 100 4.83 -19.16 1.34
CA LYS A 100 3.39 -19.32 1.56
C LYS A 100 2.54 -18.14 1.12
N TYR A 101 3.07 -16.92 1.17
CA TYR A 101 2.27 -15.71 1.03
C TYR A 101 2.71 -14.79 -0.11
N LEU A 102 3.91 -14.94 -0.62
CA LEU A 102 4.41 -14.18 -1.75
C LEU A 102 4.37 -15.00 -3.03
N THR A 103 4.22 -14.32 -4.17
CA THR A 103 4.32 -14.99 -5.46
C THR A 103 5.76 -15.39 -5.72
N THR A 104 5.99 -16.46 -6.49
CA THR A 104 7.33 -16.97 -6.79
C THR A 104 8.21 -15.95 -7.52
N SER A 105 7.59 -15.04 -8.25
CA SER A 105 8.28 -13.99 -9.00
C SER A 105 8.37 -12.66 -8.24
N PHE A 106 7.89 -12.63 -6.99
CA PHE A 106 7.87 -11.39 -6.22
C PHE A 106 9.29 -10.91 -5.91
N VAL A 107 9.53 -9.64 -6.21
CA VAL A 107 10.73 -8.92 -5.80
C VAL A 107 10.28 -7.59 -5.21
N LEU A 108 10.72 -7.29 -3.99
CA LEU A 108 10.38 -6.02 -3.36
C LEU A 108 11.16 -4.89 -4.04
N ARG A 109 10.45 -4.08 -4.81
CA ARG A 109 10.99 -2.94 -5.53
C ARG A 109 10.27 -1.67 -5.12
N LYS A 110 11.02 -0.59 -5.00
CA LYS A 110 10.43 0.72 -4.80
C LYS A 110 9.84 1.20 -6.12
N LYS A 111 8.66 1.80 -6.05
CA LYS A 111 8.03 2.43 -7.21
C LYS A 111 8.80 3.70 -7.61
N ASP A 112 8.69 4.11 -8.86
CA ASP A 112 9.41 5.27 -9.39
C ASP A 112 9.17 6.55 -8.56
N PHE A 113 7.94 6.79 -8.14
CA PHE A 113 7.62 7.94 -7.30
C PHE A 113 8.28 7.87 -5.92
N GLN A 114 8.49 6.68 -5.36
CA GLN A 114 9.20 6.48 -4.09
C GLN A 114 10.68 6.81 -4.25
N LEU A 115 11.29 6.37 -5.34
CA LEU A 115 12.71 6.64 -5.65
C LEU A 115 12.96 8.12 -5.88
N LEU A 116 12.07 8.78 -6.63
CA LEU A 116 12.18 10.22 -6.88
C LEU A 116 12.09 11.03 -5.58
N ASP A 117 11.24 10.60 -4.67
CA ASP A 117 11.08 11.26 -3.39
C ASP A 117 12.31 11.11 -2.49
N GLU A 118 12.89 9.91 -2.46
CA GLU A 118 14.13 9.68 -1.72
C GLU A 118 15.29 10.53 -2.27
N GLN A 119 15.37 10.65 -3.58
CA GLN A 119 16.37 11.50 -4.22
C GLN A 119 16.20 12.98 -3.86
N LYS A 120 14.96 13.46 -3.79
CA LYS A 120 14.67 14.83 -3.35
C LYS A 120 15.08 15.03 -1.90
N LYS A 121 14.69 14.13 -1.02
CA LYS A 121 15.04 14.20 0.41
C LYS A 121 16.56 14.17 0.64
N ALA A 122 17.28 13.39 -0.14
CA ALA A 122 18.73 13.33 -0.07
C ALA A 122 19.37 14.66 -0.49
N ARG A 123 18.83 15.30 -1.54
CA ARG A 123 19.31 16.63 -2.01
C ARG A 123 19.02 17.72 -0.99
N ASP A 124 17.86 17.68 -0.36
CA ASP A 124 17.47 18.69 0.63
C ASP A 124 18.29 18.61 1.93
N LYS A 125 18.98 17.49 2.17
CA LYS A 125 19.88 17.30 3.32
C LYS A 125 21.31 17.75 3.07
N GLU A 126 21.68 17.94 1.82
CA GLU A 126 22.99 18.49 1.44
C GLU A 126 22.99 20.02 1.49
#